data_b7f426c319260c429ae51fa92e26e010
#
_entry.id   b7f426c319260c429ae51fa92e26e010
#
_cell.length_a   1.000
_cell.length_b   1.000
_cell.length_c   1.000
_cell.angle_alpha   90.00
_cell.angle_beta   90.00
_cell.angle_gamma   90.00
#
_symmetry.space_group_name_H-M   'P 1'
#
loop_
_entity.id
_entity.type
_entity.pdbx_description
1 polymer ?
#
loop_
_entity_poly.entity_id
_entity_poly.type
_entity_poly.pdbx_seq_one_letter_code
_entity_poly.pdbx_strand_id
1 'polypeptide(L)'
;MLKNISIFDMDGTIIDSSHRQATLPDGTLNLDAWIENATPAKIAKDVVLPLAAQVQARVDAGDYVLICTARQMSDADFQFLADHGITPHKIISRPLGNMEADGSLKAKQLKKLFNLNKTPTLFVINIKMIKTKIQKNY
;
A
#
# COMPACT_ATOMS: atom_id res chain seq x y z
N MET A 1 -26.86 -3.74 -1.74
CA MET A 1 -26.00 -4.44 -0.81
C MET A 1 -24.86 -3.55 -0.36
N LEU A 2 -24.66 -3.42 0.95
CA LEU A 2 -23.55 -2.63 1.51
C LEU A 2 -22.28 -3.45 1.46
N LYS A 3 -21.21 -2.84 0.96
CA LYS A 3 -19.89 -3.46 0.94
C LYS A 3 -18.87 -2.45 1.46
N ASN A 4 -18.10 -2.87 2.45
CA ASN A 4 -17.00 -2.07 2.95
C ASN A 4 -15.78 -2.22 2.07
N ILE A 5 -15.08 -1.11 1.87
CA ILE A 5 -13.79 -1.10 1.22
C ILE A 5 -12.75 -0.74 2.27
N SER A 6 -11.80 -1.63 2.49
CA SER A 6 -10.68 -1.40 3.39
C SER A 6 -9.42 -1.13 2.56
N ILE A 7 -8.78 -0.01 2.81
CA ILE A 7 -7.58 0.40 2.08
C ILE A 7 -6.42 0.49 3.06
N PHE A 8 -5.41 -0.33 2.84
CA PHE A 8 -4.20 -0.35 3.64
C PHE A 8 -3.06 0.36 2.92
N ASP A 9 -2.32 1.16 3.66
CA ASP A 9 -0.98 1.56 3.25
C ASP A 9 -0.02 0.39 3.49
N MET A 10 1.14 0.39 2.86
CA MET A 10 2.08 -0.73 2.96
C MET A 10 3.25 -0.42 3.89
N ASP A 11 4.16 0.45 3.47
CA ASP A 11 5.37 0.74 4.21
C ASP A 11 5.09 1.47 5.52
N GLY A 12 5.56 0.91 6.63
CA GLY A 12 5.33 1.43 7.97
C GLY A 12 3.93 1.15 8.52
N THR A 13 3.05 0.50 7.76
CA THR A 13 1.69 0.13 8.18
C THR A 13 1.57 -1.38 8.33
N ILE A 14 1.79 -2.14 7.27
CA ILE A 14 1.75 -3.60 7.30
C ILE A 14 3.13 -4.22 7.11
N ILE A 15 4.10 -3.47 6.60
CA ILE A 15 5.47 -3.93 6.40
C ILE A 15 6.45 -2.87 6.89
N ASP A 16 7.44 -3.30 7.65
CA ASP A 16 8.58 -2.47 8.03
C ASP A 16 9.73 -2.70 7.06
N SER A 17 10.00 -1.68 6.24
CA SER A 17 11.08 -1.65 5.27
C SER A 17 12.13 -0.60 5.63
N SER A 18 12.15 -0.14 6.88
CA SER A 18 13.04 0.94 7.33
C SER A 18 14.52 0.63 7.15
N HIS A 19 14.90 -0.65 7.18
CA HIS A 19 16.30 -1.08 7.00
C HIS A 19 16.90 -0.69 5.65
N ARG A 20 16.07 -0.39 4.65
CA ARG A 20 16.52 -0.03 3.29
C ARG A 20 16.02 1.35 2.83
N GLN A 21 15.45 2.12 3.74
CA GLN A 21 15.05 3.49 3.48
C GLN A 21 16.23 4.44 3.76
N ALA A 22 16.32 5.51 2.97
CA ALA A 22 17.24 6.61 3.19
C ALA A 22 16.47 7.93 3.15
N THR A 23 16.92 8.92 3.91
CA THR A 23 16.29 10.23 3.95
C THR A 23 17.15 11.29 3.32
N LEU A 24 16.52 12.30 2.74
CA LEU A 24 17.18 13.52 2.30
C LEU A 24 17.46 14.45 3.49
N PRO A 25 18.31 15.47 3.34
CA PRO A 25 18.60 16.41 4.42
C PRO A 25 17.36 17.08 5.03
N ASP A 26 16.28 17.22 4.26
CA ASP A 26 15.02 17.79 4.74
C ASP A 26 14.12 16.78 5.50
N GLY A 27 14.59 15.55 5.67
CA GLY A 27 13.87 14.50 6.38
C GLY A 27 12.90 13.69 5.52
N THR A 28 12.73 14.03 4.25
CA THR A 28 11.87 13.26 3.34
C THR A 28 12.60 12.01 2.80
N LEU A 29 11.83 11.05 2.31
CA LEU A 29 12.38 9.83 1.73
C LEU A 29 13.20 10.15 0.47
N ASN A 30 14.42 9.62 0.41
CA ASN A 30 15.22 9.66 -0.81
C ASN A 30 14.69 8.60 -1.77
N LEU A 31 13.86 9.02 -2.73
CA LEU A 31 13.17 8.11 -3.64
C LEU A 31 14.13 7.34 -4.54
N ASP A 32 15.19 7.98 -5.02
CA ASP A 32 16.20 7.31 -5.86
C ASP A 32 16.89 6.17 -5.11
N ALA A 33 17.33 6.44 -3.88
CA ALA A 33 17.93 5.42 -3.02
C ALA A 33 16.93 4.31 -2.68
N TRP A 34 15.67 4.65 -2.46
CA TRP A 34 14.60 3.70 -2.19
C TRP A 34 14.42 2.71 -3.35
N ILE A 35 14.38 3.23 -4.59
CA ILE A 35 14.27 2.40 -5.79
C ILE A 35 15.52 1.54 -5.96
N GLU A 36 16.70 2.11 -5.73
CA GLU A 36 17.98 1.40 -5.84
C GLU A 36 18.12 0.26 -4.82
N ASN A 37 17.56 0.47 -3.63
CA ASN A 37 17.57 -0.51 -2.55
C ASN A 37 16.43 -1.55 -2.63
N ALA A 38 15.61 -1.49 -3.66
CA ALA A 38 14.51 -2.44 -3.87
C ALA A 38 15.00 -3.70 -4.60
N THR A 39 16.03 -4.34 -4.05
CA THR A 39 16.55 -5.61 -4.58
C THR A 39 15.81 -6.79 -3.94
N PRO A 40 15.71 -7.95 -4.62
CA PRO A 40 15.07 -9.14 -4.05
C PRO A 40 15.65 -9.53 -2.68
N ALA A 41 16.97 -9.48 -2.53
CA ALA A 41 17.63 -9.82 -1.26
C ALA A 41 17.26 -8.88 -0.13
N LYS A 42 17.14 -7.58 -0.41
CA LYS A 42 16.77 -6.59 0.60
C LYS A 42 15.28 -6.63 0.92
N ILE A 43 14.43 -6.83 -0.08
CA ILE A 43 12.98 -6.98 0.11
C ILE A 43 12.68 -8.19 0.99
N ALA A 44 13.38 -9.29 0.79
CA ALA A 44 13.21 -10.49 1.62
C ALA A 44 13.48 -10.26 3.11
N LYS A 45 14.21 -9.20 3.46
CA LYS A 45 14.52 -8.81 4.84
C LYS A 45 13.52 -7.82 5.44
N ASP A 46 12.53 -7.38 4.68
CA ASP A 46 11.44 -6.58 5.22
C ASP A 46 10.71 -7.38 6.32
N VAL A 47 10.12 -6.68 7.27
CA VAL A 47 9.46 -7.32 8.42
C VAL A 47 7.96 -7.06 8.37
N VAL A 48 7.16 -8.11 8.53
CA VAL A 48 5.70 -7.99 8.60
C VAL A 48 5.32 -7.37 9.93
N LEU A 49 4.53 -6.30 9.88
CA LEU A 49 4.01 -5.63 11.07
C LEU A 49 2.70 -6.27 11.53
N PRO A 50 2.34 -6.12 12.82
CA PRO A 50 1.14 -6.75 13.37
C PRO A 50 -0.16 -6.41 12.63
N LEU A 51 -0.27 -5.20 12.08
CA LEU A 51 -1.47 -4.77 11.36
C LEU A 51 -1.70 -5.56 10.07
N ALA A 52 -0.68 -6.24 9.54
CA ALA A 52 -0.83 -7.07 8.35
C ALA A 52 -1.88 -8.17 8.53
N ALA A 53 -2.08 -8.67 9.75
CA ALA A 53 -3.12 -9.65 10.04
C ALA A 53 -4.53 -9.13 9.75
N GLN A 54 -4.74 -7.82 9.79
CA GLN A 54 -6.03 -7.22 9.47
C GLN A 54 -6.37 -7.26 7.98
N VAL A 55 -5.39 -7.38 7.11
CA VAL A 55 -5.65 -7.51 5.67
C VAL A 55 -6.51 -8.76 5.43
N GLN A 56 -6.07 -9.90 5.92
CA GLN A 56 -6.81 -11.15 5.75
C GLN A 56 -8.11 -11.15 6.57
N ALA A 57 -8.09 -10.58 7.77
CA ALA A 57 -9.30 -10.47 8.59
C ALA A 57 -10.40 -9.67 7.88
N ARG A 58 -10.03 -8.60 7.17
CA ARG A 58 -11.01 -7.83 6.39
C ARG A 58 -11.51 -8.59 5.16
N VAL A 59 -10.64 -9.32 4.49
CA VAL A 59 -11.02 -10.21 3.39
C VAL A 59 -12.04 -11.25 3.89
N ASP A 60 -11.73 -11.90 5.00
CA ASP A 60 -12.60 -12.93 5.60
C ASP A 60 -13.95 -12.36 6.08
N ALA A 61 -13.96 -11.10 6.49
CA ALA A 61 -15.19 -10.40 6.89
C ALA A 61 -16.08 -9.96 5.70
N GLY A 62 -15.63 -10.19 4.49
CA GLY A 62 -16.38 -9.83 3.28
C GLY A 62 -16.11 -8.45 2.72
N ASP A 63 -15.11 -7.74 3.26
CA ASP A 63 -14.71 -6.45 2.70
C ASP A 63 -14.01 -6.62 1.35
N TYR A 64 -14.10 -5.58 0.52
CA TYR A 64 -13.21 -5.44 -0.63
C TYR A 64 -11.93 -4.78 -0.13
N VAL A 65 -10.82 -5.49 -0.20
CA VAL A 65 -9.56 -5.09 0.45
C VAL A 65 -8.53 -4.70 -0.59
N LEU A 66 -7.99 -3.49 -0.43
CA LEU A 66 -6.95 -2.92 -1.28
C LEU A 66 -5.70 -2.63 -0.47
N ILE A 67 -4.55 -2.77 -1.10
CA ILE A 67 -3.32 -2.12 -0.65
C ILE A 67 -3.03 -0.99 -1.63
N CYS A 68 -2.86 0.22 -1.11
CA CYS A 68 -2.48 1.40 -1.89
C CYS A 68 -1.11 1.87 -1.40
N THR A 69 -0.09 1.69 -2.23
CA THR A 69 1.30 1.95 -1.86
C THR A 69 1.99 2.90 -2.83
N ALA A 70 2.86 3.74 -2.30
CA ALA A 70 3.77 4.54 -3.12
C ALA A 70 5.00 3.72 -3.57
N ARG A 71 5.09 2.47 -3.13
CA ARG A 71 6.15 1.56 -3.57
C ARG A 71 5.94 1.21 -5.04
N GLN A 72 7.04 1.19 -5.80
CA GLN A 72 7.07 0.63 -7.14
C GLN A 72 7.24 -0.88 -7.00
N MET A 73 6.15 -1.62 -7.15
CA MET A 73 6.13 -3.06 -6.88
C MET A 73 6.90 -3.85 -7.95
N SER A 74 7.71 -4.78 -7.49
CA SER A 74 8.40 -5.76 -8.33
C SER A 74 7.88 -7.17 -8.04
N ASP A 75 8.33 -8.15 -8.82
CA ASP A 75 7.98 -9.55 -8.57
C ASP A 75 8.40 -10.00 -7.18
N ALA A 76 9.53 -9.50 -6.67
CA ALA A 76 9.99 -9.79 -5.32
C ALA A 76 9.04 -9.27 -4.24
N ASP A 77 8.43 -8.09 -4.46
CA ASP A 77 7.43 -7.54 -3.55
C ASP A 77 6.15 -8.38 -3.53
N PHE A 78 5.67 -8.78 -4.70
CA PHE A 78 4.49 -9.66 -4.79
C PHE A 78 4.76 -11.02 -4.14
N GLN A 79 5.95 -11.56 -4.36
CA GLN A 79 6.34 -12.83 -3.75
C GLN A 79 6.41 -12.73 -2.23
N PHE A 80 6.96 -11.63 -1.71
CA PHE A 80 7.00 -11.37 -0.27
C PHE A 80 5.59 -11.39 0.36
N LEU A 81 4.64 -10.70 -0.27
CA LEU A 81 3.26 -10.68 0.20
C LEU A 81 2.64 -12.08 0.18
N ALA A 82 2.84 -12.82 -0.89
CA ALA A 82 2.32 -14.19 -1.01
C ALA A 82 2.93 -15.12 0.03
N ASP A 83 4.24 -15.04 0.24
CA ASP A 83 4.96 -15.88 1.23
C ASP A 83 4.49 -15.62 2.66
N HIS A 84 4.00 -14.42 2.95
CA HIS A 84 3.51 -14.04 4.27
C HIS A 84 1.99 -14.08 4.40
N GLY A 85 1.29 -14.63 3.40
CA GLY A 85 -0.16 -14.80 3.45
C GLY A 85 -0.94 -13.49 3.41
N ILE A 86 -0.36 -12.44 2.84
CA ILE A 86 -1.01 -11.14 2.67
C ILE A 86 -1.65 -11.10 1.29
N THR A 87 -2.96 -11.35 1.22
CA THR A 87 -3.68 -11.59 -0.04
C THR A 87 -4.86 -10.62 -0.22
N PRO A 88 -4.59 -9.33 -0.49
CA PRO A 88 -5.66 -8.38 -0.78
C PRO A 88 -6.32 -8.69 -2.13
N HIS A 89 -7.48 -8.11 -2.39
CA HIS A 89 -8.13 -8.25 -3.69
C HIS A 89 -7.41 -7.47 -4.78
N LYS A 90 -6.80 -6.33 -4.43
CA LYS A 90 -6.09 -5.49 -5.39
C LYS A 90 -4.95 -4.73 -4.73
N ILE A 91 -3.89 -4.54 -5.48
CA ILE A 91 -2.75 -3.71 -5.08
C ILE A 91 -2.61 -2.58 -6.09
N ILE A 92 -2.63 -1.35 -5.58
CA ILE A 92 -2.38 -0.14 -6.36
C ILE A 92 -1.00 0.36 -5.98
N SER A 93 -0.11 0.41 -6.94
CA SER A 93 1.30 0.75 -6.72
C SER A 93 1.74 1.90 -7.60
N ARG A 94 2.92 2.43 -7.29
CA ARG A 94 3.56 3.46 -8.10
C ARG A 94 3.92 2.91 -9.48
N PRO A 95 3.50 3.59 -10.57
CA PRO A 95 3.96 3.20 -11.91
C PRO A 95 5.46 3.35 -12.07
N LEU A 96 6.05 2.54 -12.92
CA LEU A 96 7.48 2.60 -13.23
C LEU A 96 7.85 4.01 -13.69
N GLY A 97 8.90 4.57 -13.06
CA GLY A 97 9.41 5.89 -13.42
C GLY A 97 8.59 7.07 -12.87
N ASN A 98 7.50 6.84 -12.17
CA ASN A 98 6.71 7.90 -11.56
C ASN A 98 7.40 8.41 -10.29
N MET A 99 7.62 9.72 -10.20
CA MET A 99 8.31 10.37 -9.09
C MET A 99 7.41 11.34 -8.32
N GLU A 100 6.10 11.26 -8.49
CA GLU A 100 5.15 12.10 -7.74
C GLU A 100 5.24 11.87 -6.23
N ALA A 101 4.90 12.91 -5.46
CA ALA A 101 4.75 12.77 -4.03
C ALA A 101 3.70 11.72 -3.67
N ASP A 102 3.94 10.97 -2.60
CA ASP A 102 3.12 9.85 -2.15
C ASP A 102 1.62 10.19 -2.06
N GLY A 103 1.28 11.24 -1.31
CA GLY A 103 -0.12 11.62 -1.13
C GLY A 103 -0.83 12.00 -2.43
N SER A 104 -0.15 12.74 -3.30
CA SER A 104 -0.67 13.12 -4.61
C SER A 104 -0.92 11.91 -5.50
N LEU A 105 0.04 11.00 -5.56
CA LEU A 105 -0.06 9.78 -6.35
C LEU A 105 -1.23 8.90 -5.89
N LYS A 106 -1.32 8.63 -4.59
CA LYS A 106 -2.38 7.81 -4.02
C LYS A 106 -3.76 8.42 -4.26
N ALA A 107 -3.90 9.73 -4.08
CA ALA A 107 -5.16 10.42 -4.30
C ALA A 107 -5.62 10.28 -5.76
N LYS A 108 -4.73 10.46 -6.73
CA LYS A 108 -5.05 10.30 -8.15
C LYS A 108 -5.47 8.87 -8.48
N GLN A 109 -4.73 7.89 -7.98
CA GLN A 109 -5.01 6.48 -8.26
C GLN A 109 -6.33 6.03 -7.65
N LEU A 110 -6.64 6.46 -6.43
CA LEU A 110 -7.91 6.14 -5.79
C LEU A 110 -9.09 6.81 -6.48
N LYS A 111 -8.95 8.05 -6.90
CA LYS A 111 -10.00 8.74 -7.68
C LYS A 111 -10.28 8.03 -9.00
N LYS A 112 -9.25 7.56 -9.67
CA LYS A 112 -9.39 6.82 -10.93
C LYS A 112 -10.09 5.49 -10.72
N LEU A 113 -9.74 4.77 -9.66
CA LEU A 113 -10.36 3.48 -9.33
C LEU A 113 -11.83 3.63 -8.94
N PHE A 114 -12.12 4.63 -8.10
CA PHE A 114 -13.46 4.90 -7.59
C PHE A 114 -14.13 6.05 -8.33
N ASN A 115 -14.07 6.05 -9.67
CA ASN A 115 -14.77 7.02 -10.47
C ASN A 115 -16.28 6.91 -10.20
N LEU A 116 -16.83 7.93 -9.54
CA LEU A 116 -18.23 7.94 -9.09
C LEU A 116 -19.23 7.74 -10.22
N ASN A 117 -18.90 8.19 -11.43
CA ASN A 117 -19.77 8.05 -12.60
C ASN A 117 -19.88 6.60 -13.10
N LYS A 118 -18.94 5.74 -12.66
CA LYS A 118 -18.90 4.32 -13.04
C LYS A 118 -19.22 3.40 -11.87
N THR A 119 -19.39 3.96 -10.66
CA THR A 119 -19.73 3.16 -9.48
C THR A 119 -21.17 2.67 -9.59
N PRO A 120 -21.43 1.37 -9.47
CA PRO A 120 -22.79 0.88 -9.49
C PRO A 120 -23.63 1.53 -8.40
N THR A 121 -24.81 2.03 -8.75
CA THR A 121 -25.73 2.70 -7.80
C THR A 121 -26.26 1.75 -6.73
N LEU A 122 -26.07 0.43 -6.92
CA LEU A 122 -26.51 -0.61 -5.98
C LEU A 122 -25.56 -0.80 -4.80
N PHE A 123 -24.38 -0.13 -4.79
CA PHE A 123 -23.42 -0.23 -3.71
C PHE A 123 -23.35 1.05 -2.91
N VAL A 124 -23.55 0.93 -1.60
CA VAL A 124 -23.08 1.97 -0.67
C VAL A 124 -21.67 1.60 -0.27
N ILE A 125 -20.71 2.47 -0.59
CA ILE A 125 -19.30 2.24 -0.38
C ILE A 125 -18.87 2.93 0.91
N ASN A 126 -18.36 2.17 1.85
CA ASN A 126 -17.75 2.70 3.07
C ASN A 126 -16.23 2.50 2.96
N ILE A 127 -15.51 3.59 2.74
CA ILE A 127 -14.06 3.55 2.55
C ILE A 127 -13.37 3.79 3.88
N LYS A 128 -12.52 2.85 4.29
CA LYS A 128 -11.64 3.00 5.44
C LYS A 128 -10.19 3.04 4.99
N MET A 129 -9.53 4.15 5.29
CA MET A 129 -8.07 4.23 5.18
C MET A 129 -7.44 3.74 6.46
N ILE A 130 -6.65 2.68 6.37
CA ILE A 130 -6.00 2.08 7.53
C ILE A 130 -4.52 2.44 7.50
N LYS A 131 -4.12 3.27 8.46
CA LYS A 131 -2.76 3.75 8.65
C LYS A 131 -2.38 3.66 10.11
N THR A 132 -1.09 3.47 10.38
CA THR A 132 -0.58 3.62 11.73
C THR A 132 -0.35 5.09 12.04
N LYS A 133 -0.28 5.42 13.34
CA LYS A 133 0.01 6.80 13.77
C LYS A 133 1.37 7.31 13.30
N ILE A 134 2.30 6.40 13.08
CA ILE A 134 3.66 6.71 12.62
C ILE A 134 3.66 7.27 11.19
N GLN A 135 2.63 6.96 10.43
CA GLN A 135 2.49 7.36 9.02
C GLN A 135 2.13 8.83 8.81
N LYS A 136 1.87 9.59 9.84
CA LYS A 136 1.44 11.00 9.71
C LYS A 136 2.48 11.90 9.05
N ASN A 137 3.75 11.49 9.04
CA ASN A 137 4.86 12.28 8.55
C ASN A 137 5.32 11.88 7.14
N TYR A 138 4.62 10.97 6.51
CA TYR A 138 4.90 10.56 5.14
C TYR A 138 4.12 11.38 4.12
#